data_0730ec15510df8ca444491d8716efdb9
#
_entry.id   0730ec15510df8ca444491d8716efdb9
#
_cell.length_a   1.000
_cell.length_b   1.000
_cell.length_c   1.000
_cell.angle_alpha   90.00
_cell.angle_beta   90.00
_cell.angle_gamma   90.00
#
_symmetry.space_group_name_H-M   'P 1'
#
loop_
_entity.id
_entity.type
_entity.pdbx_description
1 polymer ?
#
loop_
_entity_poly.entity_id
_entity_poly.type
_entity_poly.pdbx_seq_one_letter_code
_entity_poly.pdbx_strand_id
1 'polypeptide(L)'
;MKLISEFLKVIHDRGFVHQVTDLENLDKLLLKKNGAAYIGFDCTAPSLHVGSLIQIMMLRWFQKTGNIPIVLVGGGTTKIGDPSGKDSARPILSTKIINKNKLSIKKVFKNYLNFSNKVNGALMIDNEDWLDKINYISFLREFGSFFSINKMLSLESIKARLDREQNLSFLEFNYPILQAYDFLKLNEKFNCSLQMGGSDQWGNIVNGVELIRKKTFNQVFGLTSPLLTTSSGSKMGKSEKGAIWLDNTMLSDYDFWQFWRNTEDEDVIKFLKLFTEIELSKIQELKKLKGAKINE
;
A
#
# COMPACT_ATOMS: atom_id res chain seq x y z
N MET A 1 -24.94 3.84 3.40
CA MET A 1 -24.65 3.22 4.72
C MET A 1 -23.90 4.25 5.57
N LYS A 2 -24.25 4.40 6.85
CA LYS A 2 -23.53 5.29 7.77
C LYS A 2 -22.41 4.50 8.42
N LEU A 3 -21.16 4.86 8.16
CA LEU A 3 -19.99 4.25 8.78
C LEU A 3 -19.98 4.48 10.29
N ILE A 4 -19.57 3.49 11.07
CA ILE A 4 -19.55 3.53 12.53
C ILE A 4 -18.13 3.47 13.11
N SER A 5 -17.18 2.75 12.49
CA SER A 5 -15.79 2.71 12.94
C SER A 5 -15.07 4.04 12.66
N GLU A 6 -14.22 4.42 13.58
CA GLU A 6 -13.45 5.68 13.49
C GLU A 6 -12.51 5.67 12.28
N PHE A 7 -11.81 4.56 12.05
CA PHE A 7 -10.89 4.44 10.93
C PHE A 7 -11.57 4.65 9.59
N LEU A 8 -12.67 3.90 9.31
CA LEU A 8 -13.34 4.00 8.02
C LEU A 8 -13.98 5.37 7.79
N LYS A 9 -14.51 6.01 8.85
CA LYS A 9 -14.98 7.41 8.76
C LYS A 9 -13.87 8.34 8.30
N VAL A 10 -12.73 8.30 8.99
CA VAL A 10 -11.61 9.20 8.71
C VAL A 10 -11.09 9.01 7.29
N ILE A 11 -10.83 7.76 6.88
CA ILE A 11 -10.26 7.50 5.54
C ILE A 11 -11.27 7.75 4.41
N HIS A 12 -12.57 7.52 4.66
CA HIS A 12 -13.63 7.83 3.71
C HIS A 12 -13.75 9.36 3.49
N ASP A 13 -13.87 10.14 4.57
CA ASP A 13 -14.07 11.59 4.49
C ASP A 13 -12.83 12.32 3.94
N ARG A 14 -11.66 11.72 4.10
CA ARG A 14 -10.40 12.21 3.53
C ARG A 14 -10.16 11.77 2.08
N GLY A 15 -10.93 10.81 1.56
CA GLY A 15 -10.83 10.39 0.16
C GLY A 15 -9.82 9.27 -0.10
N PHE A 16 -9.50 8.46 0.91
CA PHE A 16 -8.61 7.29 0.73
C PHE A 16 -9.33 6.05 0.18
N VAL A 17 -10.65 5.96 0.27
CA VAL A 17 -11.38 4.75 -0.07
C VAL A 17 -11.69 4.70 -1.56
N HIS A 18 -11.22 3.66 -2.27
CA HIS A 18 -11.54 3.37 -3.65
C HIS A 18 -12.42 2.10 -3.76
N GLN A 19 -11.91 0.96 -3.28
CA GLN A 19 -12.63 -0.32 -3.28
C GLN A 19 -12.47 -1.01 -1.93
N VAL A 20 -13.50 -1.74 -1.51
CA VAL A 20 -13.51 -2.57 -0.30
C VAL A 20 -14.21 -3.88 -0.63
N THR A 21 -13.68 -5.01 -0.19
CA THR A 21 -14.27 -6.34 -0.45
C THR A 21 -15.63 -6.52 0.23
N ASP A 22 -15.77 -6.02 1.45
CA ASP A 22 -17.01 -6.07 2.25
C ASP A 22 -16.97 -4.93 3.28
N LEU A 23 -17.57 -3.80 2.91
CA LEU A 23 -17.52 -2.58 3.73
C LEU A 23 -18.28 -2.73 5.05
N GLU A 24 -19.42 -3.42 5.04
CA GLU A 24 -20.27 -3.54 6.22
C GLU A 24 -19.61 -4.38 7.32
N ASN A 25 -19.09 -5.55 6.95
CA ASN A 25 -18.45 -6.45 7.90
C ASN A 25 -17.07 -5.91 8.34
N LEU A 26 -16.33 -5.23 7.47
CA LEU A 26 -15.11 -4.53 7.85
C LEU A 26 -15.39 -3.41 8.87
N ASP A 27 -16.45 -2.64 8.68
CA ASP A 27 -16.83 -1.55 9.59
C ASP A 27 -17.20 -2.10 10.99
N LYS A 28 -17.93 -3.20 11.03
CA LYS A 28 -18.25 -3.93 12.29
C LYS A 28 -16.99 -4.49 12.97
N LEU A 29 -16.06 -5.08 12.18
CA LEU A 29 -14.80 -5.61 12.72
C LEU A 29 -13.97 -4.52 13.39
N LEU A 30 -13.83 -3.37 12.74
CA LEU A 30 -12.99 -2.27 13.20
C LEU A 30 -13.56 -1.46 14.36
N LEU A 31 -14.79 -1.77 14.82
CA LEU A 31 -15.29 -1.27 16.12
C LEU A 31 -14.49 -1.83 17.29
N LYS A 32 -13.99 -3.07 17.14
CA LYS A 32 -13.07 -3.66 18.10
C LYS A 32 -11.67 -3.10 17.79
N LYS A 33 -11.20 -2.15 18.59
CA LYS A 33 -9.82 -1.62 18.47
C LYS A 33 -8.79 -2.75 18.59
N ASN A 34 -7.54 -2.47 18.22
CA ASN A 34 -6.43 -3.42 18.15
C ASN A 34 -6.50 -4.44 17.00
N GLY A 35 -7.32 -4.19 15.98
CA GLY A 35 -7.24 -4.93 14.72
C GLY A 35 -5.89 -4.72 14.04
N ALA A 36 -5.40 -5.73 13.32
CA ALA A 36 -4.17 -5.60 12.53
C ALA A 36 -4.48 -5.47 11.05
N ALA A 37 -3.79 -4.53 10.38
CA ALA A 37 -3.83 -4.36 8.94
C ALA A 37 -2.43 -4.15 8.38
N TYR A 38 -2.20 -4.55 7.13
CA TYR A 38 -0.90 -4.39 6.51
C TYR A 38 -0.93 -3.72 5.13
N ILE A 39 0.19 -3.14 4.76
CA ILE A 39 0.54 -2.76 3.39
C ILE A 39 1.94 -3.28 3.10
N GLY A 40 2.14 -3.88 1.92
CA GLY A 40 3.43 -4.35 1.42
C GLY A 40 4.18 -3.26 0.66
N PHE A 41 5.50 -3.23 0.84
CA PHE A 41 6.40 -2.29 0.17
C PHE A 41 7.64 -3.02 -0.32
N ASP A 42 7.75 -3.17 -1.64
CA ASP A 42 8.92 -3.75 -2.27
C ASP A 42 10.14 -2.82 -2.20
N CYS A 43 11.31 -3.42 -2.05
CA CYS A 43 12.59 -2.74 -1.84
C CYS A 43 13.30 -2.41 -3.17
N THR A 44 12.55 -1.90 -4.16
CA THR A 44 13.07 -1.64 -5.51
C THR A 44 13.95 -0.39 -5.62
N ALA A 45 13.95 0.47 -4.62
CA ALA A 45 14.75 1.70 -4.54
C ALA A 45 15.22 1.94 -3.10
N PRO A 46 16.25 2.78 -2.89
CA PRO A 46 16.77 3.07 -1.55
C PRO A 46 15.85 3.92 -0.68
N SER A 47 14.77 4.46 -1.21
CA SER A 47 13.73 5.18 -0.46
C SER A 47 12.36 4.96 -1.09
N LEU A 48 11.33 5.36 -0.35
CA LEU A 48 9.98 5.57 -0.87
C LEU A 48 9.85 6.99 -1.40
N HIS A 49 8.91 7.22 -2.29
CA HIS A 49 8.62 8.53 -2.86
C HIS A 49 7.18 8.97 -2.53
N VAL A 50 6.84 10.21 -2.82
CA VAL A 50 5.53 10.81 -2.54
C VAL A 50 4.36 9.95 -3.05
N GLY A 51 4.53 9.22 -4.16
CA GLY A 51 3.51 8.27 -4.63
C GLY A 51 3.15 7.16 -3.62
N SER A 52 4.07 6.82 -2.71
CA SER A 52 3.82 5.84 -1.64
C SER A 52 3.25 6.50 -0.37
N LEU A 53 3.24 7.83 -0.29
CA LEU A 53 2.84 8.55 0.92
C LEU A 53 1.37 8.30 1.26
N ILE A 54 0.51 8.12 0.27
CA ILE A 54 -0.91 7.82 0.50
C ILE A 54 -1.08 6.51 1.29
N GLN A 55 -0.32 5.46 0.96
CA GLN A 55 -0.34 4.19 1.68
C GLN A 55 0.25 4.32 3.08
N ILE A 56 1.31 5.12 3.24
CA ILE A 56 1.90 5.41 4.56
C ILE A 56 0.88 6.14 5.44
N MET A 57 0.17 7.13 4.90
CA MET A 57 -0.86 7.87 5.63
C MET A 57 -2.07 7.00 5.99
N MET A 58 -2.43 6.00 5.18
CA MET A 58 -3.46 5.02 5.56
C MET A 58 -3.04 4.21 6.79
N LEU A 59 -1.79 3.72 6.84
CA LEU A 59 -1.25 3.03 8.02
C LEU A 59 -1.19 3.97 9.23
N ARG A 60 -0.84 5.24 9.04
CA ARG A 60 -0.80 6.24 10.09
C ARG A 60 -2.21 6.50 10.68
N TRP A 61 -3.23 6.67 9.84
CA TRP A 61 -4.61 6.80 10.31
C TRP A 61 -5.11 5.53 11.00
N PHE A 62 -4.72 4.35 10.51
CA PHE A 62 -5.03 3.09 11.17
C PHE A 62 -4.46 3.04 12.59
N GLN A 63 -3.20 3.45 12.75
CA GLN A 63 -2.57 3.55 14.08
C GLN A 63 -3.25 4.60 14.97
N LYS A 64 -3.54 5.79 14.46
CA LYS A 64 -4.16 6.88 15.23
C LYS A 64 -5.56 6.53 15.73
N THR A 65 -6.27 5.68 15.03
CA THR A 65 -7.60 5.19 15.43
C THR A 65 -7.54 3.96 16.34
N GLY A 66 -6.37 3.64 16.90
CA GLY A 66 -6.18 2.64 17.94
C GLY A 66 -5.95 1.22 17.43
N ASN A 67 -5.51 1.05 16.18
CA ASN A 67 -5.24 -0.24 15.55
C ASN A 67 -3.74 -0.46 15.31
N ILE A 68 -3.35 -1.68 14.94
CA ILE A 68 -1.97 -2.11 14.76
C ILE A 68 -1.60 -2.11 13.27
N PRO A 69 -0.87 -1.10 12.76
CA PRO A 69 -0.40 -1.13 11.39
C PRO A 69 0.81 -2.06 11.27
N ILE A 70 0.82 -2.86 10.21
CA ILE A 70 1.95 -3.71 9.82
C ILE A 70 2.54 -3.17 8.53
N VAL A 71 3.80 -2.80 8.56
CA VAL A 71 4.61 -2.54 7.36
C VAL A 71 5.23 -3.86 6.95
N LEU A 72 4.78 -4.43 5.84
CA LEU A 72 5.39 -5.62 5.27
C LEU A 72 6.48 -5.19 4.27
N VAL A 73 7.72 -5.42 4.64
CA VAL A 73 8.86 -5.17 3.78
C VAL A 73 9.04 -6.34 2.82
N GLY A 74 9.03 -6.05 1.51
CA GLY A 74 9.09 -7.05 0.46
C GLY A 74 10.51 -7.55 0.17
N GLY A 75 11.25 -8.05 1.16
CA GLY A 75 12.59 -8.61 0.95
C GLY A 75 12.59 -9.81 0.01
N GLY A 76 11.60 -10.69 0.14
CA GLY A 76 11.42 -11.85 -0.73
C GLY A 76 10.75 -11.48 -2.06
N THR A 77 9.64 -10.74 -2.03
CA THR A 77 8.88 -10.36 -3.24
C THR A 77 9.66 -9.45 -4.18
N THR A 78 10.56 -8.61 -3.67
CA THR A 78 11.44 -7.78 -4.53
C THR A 78 12.36 -8.62 -5.43
N LYS A 79 12.70 -9.86 -5.04
CA LYS A 79 13.49 -10.79 -5.86
C LYS A 79 12.73 -11.24 -7.11
N ILE A 80 11.41 -11.14 -7.09
CA ILE A 80 10.48 -11.56 -8.15
C ILE A 80 10.05 -10.35 -9.00
N GLY A 81 9.56 -9.29 -8.38
CA GLY A 81 9.10 -8.06 -9.02
C GLY A 81 7.61 -8.08 -9.35
N ASP A 82 6.88 -7.12 -8.76
CA ASP A 82 5.44 -6.91 -8.98
C ASP A 82 5.16 -6.40 -10.40
N PRO A 83 4.36 -7.11 -11.22
CA PRO A 83 3.96 -6.65 -12.54
C PRO A 83 2.88 -5.54 -12.51
N SER A 84 2.24 -5.30 -11.37
CA SER A 84 1.11 -4.39 -11.23
C SER A 84 1.48 -2.95 -11.64
N GLY A 85 0.67 -2.35 -12.51
CA GLY A 85 0.85 -0.96 -12.97
C GLY A 85 2.11 -0.71 -13.79
N LYS A 86 2.72 -1.75 -14.38
CA LYS A 86 3.93 -1.67 -15.21
C LYS A 86 3.75 -2.31 -16.58
N ASP A 87 4.34 -1.67 -17.58
CA ASP A 87 4.33 -2.14 -18.97
C ASP A 87 5.55 -3.03 -19.31
N SER A 88 6.55 -3.10 -18.43
CA SER A 88 7.77 -3.90 -18.61
C SER A 88 8.17 -4.62 -17.33
N ALA A 89 8.90 -5.72 -17.47
CA ALA A 89 9.45 -6.46 -16.34
C ALA A 89 10.34 -5.57 -15.46
N ARG A 90 10.30 -5.82 -14.16
CA ARG A 90 11.18 -5.13 -13.22
C ARG A 90 12.60 -5.64 -13.37
N PRO A 91 13.63 -4.78 -13.24
CA PRO A 91 15.01 -5.23 -13.14
C PRO A 91 15.19 -6.18 -11.95
N ILE A 92 15.85 -7.32 -12.19
CA ILE A 92 16.21 -8.25 -11.12
C ILE A 92 17.36 -7.61 -10.31
N LEU A 93 17.10 -7.31 -9.07
CA LEU A 93 18.07 -6.71 -8.16
C LEU A 93 18.88 -7.81 -7.45
N SER A 94 20.17 -7.54 -7.21
CA SER A 94 20.97 -8.43 -6.36
C SER A 94 20.52 -8.35 -4.89
N THR A 95 20.67 -9.45 -4.15
CA THR A 95 20.34 -9.52 -2.72
C THR A 95 21.05 -8.42 -1.90
N LYS A 96 22.28 -8.05 -2.28
CA LYS A 96 23.04 -6.97 -1.67
C LYS A 96 22.32 -5.60 -1.81
N ILE A 97 21.79 -5.31 -2.99
CA ILE A 97 21.03 -4.07 -3.26
C ILE A 97 19.72 -4.10 -2.49
N ILE A 98 18.98 -5.22 -2.53
CA ILE A 98 17.72 -5.38 -1.79
C ILE A 98 17.95 -5.14 -0.29
N ASN A 99 18.97 -5.74 0.31
CA ASN A 99 19.29 -5.57 1.73
C ASN A 99 19.65 -4.12 2.08
N LYS A 100 20.39 -3.43 1.21
CA LYS A 100 20.68 -2.00 1.39
C LYS A 100 19.39 -1.17 1.35
N ASN A 101 18.53 -1.41 0.36
CA ASN A 101 17.26 -0.72 0.19
C ASN A 101 16.32 -0.97 1.38
N LYS A 102 16.23 -2.21 1.87
CA LYS A 102 15.45 -2.56 3.08
C LYS A 102 15.80 -1.68 4.28
N LEU A 103 17.10 -1.55 4.56
CA LEU A 103 17.57 -0.74 5.70
C LEU A 103 17.20 0.73 5.55
N SER A 104 17.27 1.27 4.35
CA SER A 104 16.92 2.66 4.08
C SER A 104 15.42 2.90 4.18
N ILE A 105 14.59 2.05 3.56
CA ILE A 105 13.13 2.13 3.62
C ILE A 105 12.62 2.02 5.06
N LYS A 106 13.21 1.13 5.87
CA LYS A 106 12.86 0.99 7.31
C LYS A 106 13.03 2.30 8.09
N LYS A 107 14.00 3.15 7.71
CA LYS A 107 14.20 4.46 8.35
C LYS A 107 13.08 5.44 8.00
N VAL A 108 12.59 5.44 6.75
CA VAL A 108 11.51 6.32 6.31
C VAL A 108 10.26 6.13 7.16
N PHE A 109 9.84 4.88 7.44
CA PHE A 109 8.64 4.60 8.21
C PHE A 109 8.68 5.14 9.64
N LYS A 110 9.86 5.25 10.26
CA LYS A 110 10.01 5.80 11.62
C LYS A 110 9.57 7.26 11.76
N ASN A 111 9.54 8.00 10.65
CA ASN A 111 9.07 9.39 10.62
C ASN A 111 7.52 9.48 10.63
N TYR A 112 6.84 8.40 10.26
CA TYR A 112 5.39 8.39 10.07
C TYR A 112 4.62 7.52 11.08
N LEU A 113 5.25 6.45 11.57
CA LEU A 113 4.62 5.45 12.44
C LEU A 113 5.38 5.32 13.76
N ASN A 114 4.64 5.03 14.83
CA ASN A 114 5.20 4.78 16.14
C ASN A 114 5.41 3.26 16.32
N PHE A 115 6.67 2.83 16.39
CA PHE A 115 7.11 1.44 16.61
C PHE A 115 7.36 1.14 18.09
N SER A 116 6.58 1.70 18.99
CA SER A 116 6.69 1.44 20.42
C SER A 116 6.08 0.10 20.82
N ASN A 117 6.46 -0.40 22.00
CA ASN A 117 5.85 -1.60 22.61
C ASN A 117 4.44 -1.35 23.18
N LYS A 118 3.77 -0.26 22.79
CA LYS A 118 2.37 0.02 23.15
C LYS A 118 1.42 -0.90 22.38
N VAL A 119 0.21 -1.04 22.88
CA VAL A 119 -0.82 -1.94 22.32
C VAL A 119 -1.06 -1.74 20.82
N ASN A 120 -0.97 -0.50 20.34
CA ASN A 120 -1.12 -0.15 18.91
C ASN A 120 0.20 0.25 18.24
N GLY A 121 1.33 -0.21 18.77
CA GLY A 121 2.63 -0.02 18.14
C GLY A 121 2.68 -0.64 16.75
N ALA A 122 3.28 0.07 15.78
CA ALA A 122 3.46 -0.45 14.44
C ALA A 122 4.42 -1.66 14.45
N LEU A 123 4.15 -2.64 13.60
CA LEU A 123 5.05 -3.76 13.35
C LEU A 123 5.76 -3.57 12.01
N MET A 124 7.00 -4.01 11.94
CA MET A 124 7.76 -4.04 10.70
C MET A 124 8.25 -5.46 10.47
N ILE A 125 7.69 -6.12 9.47
CA ILE A 125 7.87 -7.52 9.15
C ILE A 125 8.51 -7.63 7.77
N ASP A 126 9.36 -8.62 7.56
CA ASP A 126 9.99 -8.89 6.27
C ASP A 126 9.45 -10.21 5.72
N ASN A 127 8.92 -10.22 4.49
CA ASN A 127 8.38 -11.45 3.91
C ASN A 127 9.49 -12.44 3.48
N GLU A 128 10.74 -12.02 3.42
CA GLU A 128 11.88 -12.91 3.24
C GLU A 128 11.95 -13.99 4.34
N ASP A 129 11.46 -13.69 5.55
CA ASP A 129 11.47 -14.62 6.69
C ASP A 129 10.74 -15.94 6.42
N TRP A 130 9.76 -15.94 5.52
CA TRP A 130 9.02 -17.13 5.12
C TRP A 130 9.15 -17.47 3.64
N LEU A 131 9.28 -16.51 2.74
CA LEU A 131 9.35 -16.77 1.30
C LEU A 131 10.65 -17.52 0.91
N ASP A 132 11.78 -17.17 1.51
CA ASP A 132 13.06 -17.86 1.25
C ASP A 132 13.09 -19.30 1.77
N LYS A 133 12.16 -19.68 2.64
CA LYS A 133 12.05 -21.03 3.22
C LYS A 133 11.06 -21.92 2.49
N ILE A 134 10.41 -21.42 1.46
CA ILE A 134 9.44 -22.20 0.68
C ILE A 134 10.14 -23.30 -0.11
N ASN A 135 9.74 -24.56 0.12
CA ASN A 135 10.01 -25.63 -0.81
C ASN A 135 8.98 -25.55 -1.95
N TYR A 136 9.43 -25.35 -3.17
CA TYR A 136 8.58 -25.10 -4.32
C TYR A 136 7.52 -26.19 -4.56
N ILE A 137 7.92 -27.47 -4.54
CA ILE A 137 6.99 -28.58 -4.79
C ILE A 137 5.95 -28.71 -3.67
N SER A 138 6.37 -28.57 -2.41
CA SER A 138 5.46 -28.60 -1.27
C SER A 138 4.47 -27.46 -1.31
N PHE A 139 4.94 -26.27 -1.65
CA PHE A 139 4.11 -25.07 -1.80
C PHE A 139 3.09 -25.22 -2.93
N LEU A 140 3.54 -25.69 -4.11
CA LEU A 140 2.67 -25.91 -5.25
C LEU A 140 1.57 -26.95 -4.94
N ARG A 141 1.94 -28.03 -4.25
CA ARG A 141 1.00 -29.10 -3.83
C ARG A 141 -0.03 -28.57 -2.82
N GLU A 142 0.41 -27.74 -1.86
CA GLU A 142 -0.45 -27.26 -0.78
C GLU A 142 -1.36 -26.10 -1.20
N PHE A 143 -0.83 -25.15 -1.99
CA PHE A 143 -1.50 -23.90 -2.32
C PHE A 143 -1.94 -23.78 -3.77
N GLY A 144 -1.32 -24.48 -4.71
CA GLY A 144 -1.55 -24.32 -6.15
C GLY A 144 -3.00 -24.54 -6.57
N SER A 145 -3.73 -25.46 -5.91
CA SER A 145 -5.13 -25.75 -6.20
C SER A 145 -6.11 -24.61 -5.80
N PHE A 146 -5.69 -23.68 -4.97
CA PHE A 146 -6.52 -22.53 -4.59
C PHE A 146 -6.54 -21.42 -5.64
N PHE A 147 -5.57 -21.43 -6.58
CA PHE A 147 -5.43 -20.41 -7.63
C PHE A 147 -5.88 -20.97 -8.98
N SER A 148 -6.90 -20.36 -9.57
CA SER A 148 -7.35 -20.67 -10.92
C SER A 148 -6.54 -19.88 -11.94
N ILE A 149 -5.90 -20.54 -12.90
CA ILE A 149 -5.17 -19.87 -13.98
C ILE A 149 -6.09 -18.91 -14.75
N ASN A 150 -7.31 -19.33 -15.09
CA ASN A 150 -8.26 -18.45 -15.79
C ASN A 150 -8.55 -17.17 -15.02
N LYS A 151 -8.70 -17.26 -13.68
CA LYS A 151 -8.88 -16.10 -12.83
C LYS A 151 -7.62 -15.23 -12.76
N MET A 152 -6.45 -15.84 -12.67
CA MET A 152 -5.18 -15.11 -12.66
C MET A 152 -4.95 -14.35 -13.99
N LEU A 153 -5.27 -14.97 -15.12
CA LEU A 153 -5.21 -14.33 -16.44
C LEU A 153 -6.20 -13.16 -16.59
N SER A 154 -7.29 -13.14 -15.83
CA SER A 154 -8.28 -12.05 -15.83
C SER A 154 -7.91 -10.88 -14.91
N LEU A 155 -6.84 -10.98 -14.11
CA LEU A 155 -6.35 -9.87 -13.30
C LEU A 155 -5.95 -8.70 -14.21
N GLU A 156 -6.38 -7.50 -13.88
CA GLU A 156 -6.23 -6.30 -14.74
C GLU A 156 -4.78 -6.09 -15.18
N SER A 157 -3.83 -6.22 -14.24
CA SER A 157 -2.39 -6.07 -14.51
C SER A 157 -1.85 -7.11 -15.48
N ILE A 158 -2.32 -8.35 -15.40
CA ILE A 158 -1.91 -9.46 -16.27
C ILE A 158 -2.60 -9.32 -17.62
N LYS A 159 -3.93 -9.14 -17.62
CA LYS A 159 -4.74 -8.99 -18.83
C LYS A 159 -4.25 -7.83 -19.69
N ALA A 160 -3.98 -6.66 -19.10
CA ALA A 160 -3.48 -5.50 -19.83
C ALA A 160 -2.14 -5.76 -20.55
N ARG A 161 -1.26 -6.60 -19.97
CA ARG A 161 -0.01 -7.03 -20.59
C ARG A 161 -0.25 -7.99 -21.76
N LEU A 162 -1.14 -8.96 -21.59
CA LEU A 162 -1.52 -9.93 -22.62
C LEU A 162 -2.22 -9.25 -23.79
N ASP A 163 -3.18 -8.34 -23.53
CA ASP A 163 -3.92 -7.59 -24.55
C ASP A 163 -3.00 -6.69 -25.41
N ARG A 164 -1.86 -6.26 -24.84
CA ARG A 164 -0.82 -5.47 -25.53
C ARG A 164 0.30 -6.32 -26.14
N GLU A 165 0.16 -7.65 -26.11
CA GLU A 165 1.18 -8.60 -26.57
C GLU A 165 2.57 -8.39 -25.89
N GLN A 166 2.57 -7.83 -24.67
CA GLN A 166 3.79 -7.61 -23.89
C GLN A 166 4.19 -8.88 -23.16
N ASN A 167 5.51 -9.16 -23.14
CA ASN A 167 6.02 -10.33 -22.45
C ASN A 167 5.70 -10.30 -20.95
N LEU A 168 5.08 -11.38 -20.47
CA LEU A 168 4.83 -11.66 -19.05
C LEU A 168 5.60 -12.93 -18.68
N SER A 169 6.63 -12.80 -17.87
CA SER A 169 7.40 -13.96 -17.45
C SER A 169 6.62 -14.82 -16.45
N PHE A 170 6.93 -16.11 -16.38
CA PHE A 170 6.40 -17.01 -15.36
C PHE A 170 6.72 -16.52 -13.95
N LEU A 171 7.88 -15.88 -13.78
CA LEU A 171 8.29 -15.26 -12.52
C LEU A 171 7.28 -14.20 -12.07
N GLU A 172 6.97 -13.21 -12.93
CA GLU A 172 6.00 -12.16 -12.65
C GLU A 172 4.58 -12.70 -12.46
N PHE A 173 4.19 -13.73 -13.22
CA PHE A 173 2.90 -14.39 -13.11
C PHE A 173 2.65 -15.03 -11.73
N ASN A 174 3.73 -15.44 -11.04
CA ASN A 174 3.64 -16.00 -9.69
C ASN A 174 3.55 -14.94 -8.59
N TYR A 175 3.81 -13.67 -8.86
CA TYR A 175 3.82 -12.61 -7.83
C TYR A 175 2.50 -12.53 -7.05
N PRO A 176 1.30 -12.53 -7.67
CA PRO A 176 0.03 -12.50 -6.94
C PRO A 176 -0.16 -13.67 -5.95
N ILE A 177 0.42 -14.84 -6.25
CA ILE A 177 0.38 -16.02 -5.39
C ILE A 177 1.21 -15.79 -4.13
N LEU A 178 2.42 -15.22 -4.29
CA LEU A 178 3.31 -14.92 -3.17
C LEU A 178 2.72 -13.84 -2.25
N GLN A 179 2.12 -12.81 -2.82
CA GLN A 179 1.44 -11.76 -2.03
C GLN A 179 0.21 -12.31 -1.29
N ALA A 180 -0.54 -13.24 -1.91
CA ALA A 180 -1.64 -13.91 -1.23
C ALA A 180 -1.13 -14.76 -0.05
N TYR A 181 0.00 -15.43 -0.21
CA TYR A 181 0.66 -16.19 0.84
C TYR A 181 1.18 -15.29 1.97
N ASP A 182 1.70 -14.10 1.65
CA ASP A 182 2.07 -13.08 2.66
C ASP A 182 0.88 -12.75 3.56
N PHE A 183 -0.31 -12.51 2.96
CA PHE A 183 -1.51 -12.21 3.74
C PHE A 183 -1.90 -13.37 4.64
N LEU A 184 -1.85 -14.61 4.13
CA LEU A 184 -2.09 -15.80 4.93
C LEU A 184 -1.11 -15.88 6.13
N LYS A 185 0.18 -15.67 5.91
CA LYS A 185 1.19 -15.69 6.98
C LYS A 185 0.99 -14.60 8.02
N LEU A 186 0.58 -13.41 7.58
CA LEU A 186 0.26 -12.32 8.49
C LEU A 186 -1.04 -12.59 9.27
N ASN A 187 -2.03 -13.22 8.65
CA ASN A 187 -3.25 -13.65 9.35
C ASN A 187 -2.94 -14.72 10.41
N GLU A 188 -2.17 -15.75 10.06
CA GLU A 188 -1.78 -16.84 10.98
C GLU A 188 -0.94 -16.35 12.18
N LYS A 189 0.02 -15.45 11.94
CA LYS A 189 1.00 -15.05 12.97
C LYS A 189 0.59 -13.82 13.78
N PHE A 190 -0.16 -12.92 13.19
CA PHE A 190 -0.45 -11.59 13.76
C PHE A 190 -1.94 -11.26 13.80
N ASN A 191 -2.83 -12.23 13.50
CA ASN A 191 -4.28 -12.00 13.36
C ASN A 191 -4.61 -10.82 12.42
N CYS A 192 -3.76 -10.62 11.39
CA CYS A 192 -3.96 -9.56 10.41
C CYS A 192 -5.22 -9.86 9.59
N SER A 193 -6.22 -9.01 9.66
CA SER A 193 -7.53 -9.21 9.04
C SER A 193 -7.81 -8.26 7.88
N LEU A 194 -6.93 -7.29 7.62
CA LEU A 194 -7.11 -6.31 6.56
C LEU A 194 -5.81 -6.11 5.75
N GLN A 195 -5.90 -6.32 4.44
CA GLN A 195 -4.86 -5.89 3.51
C GLN A 195 -5.29 -4.58 2.85
N MET A 196 -4.38 -3.61 2.83
CA MET A 196 -4.59 -2.33 2.17
C MET A 196 -3.55 -2.12 1.07
N GLY A 197 -3.87 -1.27 0.07
CA GLY A 197 -2.96 -0.96 -1.03
C GLY A 197 -3.49 0.13 -1.96
N GLY A 198 -2.81 0.38 -3.08
CA GLY A 198 -3.32 1.19 -4.18
C GLY A 198 -4.33 0.40 -5.02
N SER A 199 -5.12 1.09 -5.84
CA SER A 199 -6.13 0.44 -6.71
C SER A 199 -5.51 -0.56 -7.71
N ASP A 200 -4.26 -0.35 -8.11
CA ASP A 200 -3.47 -1.27 -8.92
C ASP A 200 -3.19 -2.63 -8.24
N GLN A 201 -3.31 -2.69 -6.90
CA GLN A 201 -3.13 -3.89 -6.10
C GLN A 201 -4.41 -4.71 -5.89
N TRP A 202 -5.57 -4.26 -6.38
CA TRP A 202 -6.85 -4.88 -6.09
C TRP A 202 -6.88 -6.39 -6.39
N GLY A 203 -6.38 -6.79 -7.57
CA GLY A 203 -6.33 -8.19 -7.96
C GLY A 203 -5.48 -9.05 -7.02
N ASN A 204 -4.30 -8.55 -6.61
CA ASN A 204 -3.44 -9.25 -5.66
C ASN A 204 -4.11 -9.38 -4.29
N ILE A 205 -4.75 -8.31 -3.80
CA ILE A 205 -5.45 -8.27 -2.52
C ILE A 205 -6.60 -9.30 -2.49
N VAL A 206 -7.44 -9.32 -3.53
CA VAL A 206 -8.57 -10.28 -3.63
C VAL A 206 -8.08 -11.72 -3.64
N ASN A 207 -6.95 -12.02 -4.30
CA ASN A 207 -6.36 -13.36 -4.24
C ASN A 207 -5.97 -13.77 -2.81
N GLY A 208 -5.43 -12.85 -2.01
CA GLY A 208 -5.11 -13.09 -0.61
C GLY A 208 -6.36 -13.36 0.24
N VAL A 209 -7.40 -12.53 0.07
CA VAL A 209 -8.70 -12.71 0.75
C VAL A 209 -9.29 -14.08 0.43
N GLU A 210 -9.26 -14.49 -0.85
CA GLU A 210 -9.80 -15.79 -1.24
C GLU A 210 -8.96 -16.98 -0.76
N LEU A 211 -7.64 -16.87 -0.76
CA LEU A 211 -6.76 -17.91 -0.25
C LEU A 211 -7.08 -18.18 1.23
N ILE A 212 -7.14 -17.13 2.05
CA ILE A 212 -7.43 -17.26 3.48
C ILE A 212 -8.82 -17.86 3.69
N ARG A 213 -9.85 -17.37 3.00
CA ARG A 213 -11.21 -17.88 3.08
C ARG A 213 -11.27 -19.38 2.77
N LYS A 214 -10.57 -19.85 1.72
CA LYS A 214 -10.57 -21.25 1.30
C LYS A 214 -9.76 -22.16 2.21
N LYS A 215 -8.65 -21.64 2.77
CA LYS A 215 -7.69 -22.42 3.57
C LYS A 215 -8.07 -22.49 5.05
N THR A 216 -8.54 -21.38 5.62
CA THR A 216 -8.75 -21.23 7.07
C THR A 216 -10.20 -20.96 7.47
N PHE A 217 -11.06 -20.66 6.49
CA PHE A 217 -12.44 -20.19 6.69
C PHE A 217 -12.54 -18.85 7.46
N ASN A 218 -11.43 -18.18 7.73
CA ASN A 218 -11.43 -16.86 8.37
C ASN A 218 -11.98 -15.81 7.40
N GLN A 219 -12.71 -14.84 7.95
CA GLN A 219 -13.13 -13.65 7.22
C GLN A 219 -12.04 -12.60 7.34
N VAL A 220 -11.50 -12.20 6.20
CA VAL A 220 -10.51 -11.11 6.06
C VAL A 220 -10.93 -10.17 4.94
N PHE A 221 -10.34 -8.99 4.90
CA PHE A 221 -10.80 -7.89 4.06
C PHE A 221 -9.66 -7.28 3.26
N GLY A 222 -10.04 -6.70 2.11
CA GLY A 222 -9.20 -5.88 1.27
C GLY A 222 -9.76 -4.48 1.13
N LEU A 223 -8.90 -3.48 1.13
CA LEU A 223 -9.24 -2.08 0.90
C LEU A 223 -8.18 -1.41 0.02
N THR A 224 -8.61 -0.66 -0.98
CA THR A 224 -7.68 0.10 -1.83
C THR A 224 -7.94 1.59 -1.79
N SER A 225 -6.85 2.35 -1.94
CA SER A 225 -6.89 3.79 -2.20
C SER A 225 -6.89 4.07 -3.70
N PRO A 226 -7.41 5.23 -4.14
CA PRO A 226 -7.25 5.66 -5.53
C PRO A 226 -5.77 5.85 -5.87
N LEU A 227 -5.42 5.70 -7.15
CA LEU A 227 -4.13 6.13 -7.65
C LEU A 227 -4.02 7.66 -7.54
N LEU A 228 -2.86 8.10 -7.09
CA LEU A 228 -2.62 9.53 -6.90
C LEU A 228 -2.24 10.19 -8.22
N THR A 229 -3.13 11.03 -8.72
CA THR A 229 -2.93 11.87 -9.90
C THR A 229 -3.09 13.33 -9.55
N THR A 230 -2.39 14.21 -10.26
CA THR A 230 -2.62 15.66 -10.24
C THR A 230 -3.85 16.02 -11.05
N SER A 231 -4.33 17.25 -10.93
CA SER A 231 -5.41 17.81 -11.76
C SER A 231 -5.09 17.76 -13.26
N SER A 232 -3.81 17.86 -13.63
CA SER A 232 -3.33 17.68 -15.01
C SER A 232 -3.36 16.23 -15.51
N GLY A 233 -3.77 15.25 -14.68
CA GLY A 233 -3.79 13.82 -15.02
C GLY A 233 -2.45 13.10 -14.91
N SER A 234 -1.39 13.79 -14.51
CA SER A 234 -0.07 13.18 -14.32
C SER A 234 -0.04 12.34 -13.05
N LYS A 235 0.66 11.18 -13.08
CA LYS A 235 0.90 10.40 -11.86
C LYS A 235 1.78 11.18 -10.90
N MET A 236 1.30 11.37 -9.68
CA MET A 236 2.08 12.05 -8.64
C MET A 236 3.29 11.20 -8.20
N GLY A 237 4.38 11.87 -7.85
CA GLY A 237 5.58 11.22 -7.32
C GLY A 237 6.81 11.29 -8.22
N LYS A 238 6.65 11.86 -9.42
CA LYS A 238 7.76 12.18 -10.32
C LYS A 238 7.63 13.64 -10.78
N SER A 239 8.72 14.38 -10.73
CA SER A 239 8.90 15.65 -11.40
C SER A 239 9.76 15.46 -12.65
N GLU A 240 9.95 16.50 -13.44
CA GLU A 240 10.93 16.51 -14.53
C GLU A 240 12.36 16.16 -14.06
N LYS A 241 12.66 16.46 -12.78
CA LYS A 241 13.94 16.16 -12.12
C LYS A 241 14.02 14.75 -11.50
N GLY A 242 12.95 13.93 -11.60
CA GLY A 242 12.93 12.57 -11.07
C GLY A 242 11.91 12.35 -9.95
N ALA A 243 12.11 11.29 -9.14
CA ALA A 243 11.20 10.94 -8.04
C ALA A 243 11.33 11.92 -6.87
N ILE A 244 10.20 12.26 -6.26
CA ILE A 244 10.14 13.06 -5.03
C ILE A 244 10.29 12.13 -3.85
N TRP A 245 11.51 12.00 -3.36
CA TRP A 245 11.88 11.06 -2.32
C TRP A 245 11.45 11.50 -0.92
N LEU A 246 11.14 10.53 -0.05
CA LEU A 246 10.80 10.74 1.37
C LEU A 246 12.04 10.68 2.29
N ASP A 247 13.21 10.44 1.74
CA ASP A 247 14.50 10.42 2.44
C ASP A 247 15.25 11.72 2.12
N ASN A 248 15.57 12.51 3.14
CA ASN A 248 16.24 13.80 2.99
C ASN A 248 17.71 13.69 2.53
N THR A 249 18.28 12.50 2.54
CA THR A 249 19.60 12.25 1.91
C THR A 249 19.51 12.15 0.38
N MET A 250 18.32 11.95 -0.17
CA MET A 250 18.04 11.79 -1.61
C MET A 250 17.35 13.03 -2.21
N LEU A 251 16.57 13.75 -1.40
CA LEU A 251 15.92 15.00 -1.77
C LEU A 251 15.97 15.93 -0.56
N SER A 252 16.52 17.14 -0.71
CA SER A 252 16.62 18.08 0.40
C SER A 252 15.25 18.46 0.96
N ASP A 253 15.20 18.79 2.26
CA ASP A 253 13.95 19.24 2.91
C ASP A 253 13.38 20.49 2.21
N TYR A 254 14.26 21.36 1.66
CA TYR A 254 13.86 22.52 0.88
C TYR A 254 13.19 22.13 -0.45
N ASP A 255 13.77 21.21 -1.22
CA ASP A 255 13.19 20.75 -2.48
C ASP A 255 11.88 19.98 -2.26
N PHE A 256 11.80 19.22 -1.17
CA PHE A 256 10.56 18.53 -0.75
C PHE A 256 9.46 19.55 -0.40
N TRP A 257 9.80 20.61 0.36
CA TRP A 257 8.88 21.69 0.66
C TRP A 257 8.46 22.45 -0.61
N GLN A 258 9.40 22.78 -1.50
CA GLN A 258 9.11 23.45 -2.77
C GLN A 258 8.17 22.63 -3.66
N PHE A 259 8.31 21.30 -3.67
CA PHE A 259 7.39 20.44 -4.39
C PHE A 259 5.93 20.64 -3.92
N TRP A 260 5.71 20.67 -2.61
CA TRP A 260 4.37 20.89 -2.06
C TRP A 260 3.87 22.34 -2.26
N ARG A 261 4.77 23.31 -2.12
CA ARG A 261 4.43 24.72 -2.33
C ARG A 261 4.00 25.00 -3.77
N ASN A 262 4.54 24.29 -4.74
CA ASN A 262 4.22 24.43 -6.17
C ASN A 262 3.03 23.52 -6.59
N THR A 263 2.22 23.07 -5.65
CA THR A 263 0.99 22.33 -5.94
C THR A 263 -0.02 23.26 -6.61
N GLU A 264 -0.67 22.78 -7.67
CA GLU A 264 -1.76 23.51 -8.33
C GLU A 264 -2.93 23.73 -7.35
N ASP A 265 -3.53 24.91 -7.38
CA ASP A 265 -4.60 25.31 -6.46
C ASP A 265 -5.76 24.30 -6.41
N GLU A 266 -6.08 23.67 -7.53
CA GLU A 266 -7.12 22.64 -7.66
C GLU A 266 -6.81 21.38 -6.86
N ASP A 267 -5.54 21.06 -6.67
CA ASP A 267 -5.07 19.87 -5.94
C ASP A 267 -4.86 20.14 -4.43
N VAL A 268 -4.71 21.39 -4.01
CA VAL A 268 -4.36 21.75 -2.62
C VAL A 268 -5.31 21.09 -1.60
N ILE A 269 -6.62 21.25 -1.78
CA ILE A 269 -7.62 20.71 -0.84
C ILE A 269 -7.57 19.17 -0.79
N LYS A 270 -7.38 18.52 -1.94
CA LYS A 270 -7.22 17.07 -2.03
C LYS A 270 -5.98 16.62 -1.27
N PHE A 271 -4.85 17.28 -1.48
CA PHE A 271 -3.60 16.90 -0.84
C PHE A 271 -3.55 17.24 0.65
N LEU A 272 -4.17 18.33 1.08
CA LEU A 272 -4.36 18.60 2.51
C LEU A 272 -5.15 17.49 3.21
N LYS A 273 -6.20 16.95 2.58
CA LYS A 273 -6.96 15.82 3.12
C LYS A 273 -6.13 14.54 3.20
N LEU A 274 -5.34 14.24 2.16
CA LEU A 274 -4.60 12.99 2.05
C LEU A 274 -3.30 12.98 2.86
N PHE A 275 -2.57 14.10 2.90
CA PHE A 275 -1.19 14.11 3.38
C PHE A 275 -0.99 14.88 4.69
N THR A 276 -2.05 15.44 5.27
CA THR A 276 -1.97 16.15 6.54
C THR A 276 -2.93 15.56 7.57
N GLU A 277 -2.71 15.92 8.83
CA GLU A 277 -3.61 15.60 9.94
C GLU A 277 -4.52 16.79 10.32
N ILE A 278 -4.51 17.86 9.51
CA ILE A 278 -5.38 19.02 9.71
C ILE A 278 -6.83 18.55 9.75
N GLU A 279 -7.60 19.09 10.68
CA GLU A 279 -9.01 18.76 10.80
C GLU A 279 -9.80 19.15 9.55
N LEU A 280 -10.75 18.29 9.15
CA LEU A 280 -11.54 18.51 7.93
C LEU A 280 -12.34 19.81 7.96
N SER A 281 -12.81 20.24 9.14
CA SER A 281 -13.44 21.56 9.37
C SER A 281 -12.52 22.70 8.94
N LYS A 282 -11.25 22.63 9.35
CA LYS A 282 -10.24 23.63 8.99
C LYS A 282 -9.92 23.62 7.49
N ILE A 283 -9.82 22.43 6.88
CA ILE A 283 -9.64 22.31 5.43
C ILE A 283 -10.82 22.92 4.67
N GLN A 284 -12.06 22.77 5.18
CA GLN A 284 -13.24 23.41 4.59
C GLN A 284 -13.21 24.94 4.71
N GLU A 285 -12.65 25.49 5.78
CA GLU A 285 -12.42 26.94 5.91
C GLU A 285 -11.39 27.42 4.86
N LEU A 286 -10.27 26.71 4.72
CA LEU A 286 -9.23 27.02 3.75
C LEU A 286 -9.76 27.00 2.31
N LYS A 287 -10.67 26.09 1.99
CA LYS A 287 -11.32 26.02 0.66
C LYS A 287 -12.08 27.29 0.28
N LYS A 288 -12.50 28.09 1.26
CA LYS A 288 -13.24 29.34 1.02
C LYS A 288 -12.33 30.53 0.70
N LEU A 289 -11.03 30.39 0.91
CA LEU A 289 -10.06 31.46 0.62
C LEU A 289 -9.95 31.65 -0.89
N LYS A 290 -9.76 32.91 -1.32
CA LYS A 290 -9.62 33.31 -2.72
C LYS A 290 -8.55 34.39 -2.85
N GLY A 291 -7.89 34.46 -4.01
CA GLY A 291 -6.91 35.47 -4.34
C GLY A 291 -5.70 35.44 -3.40
N ALA A 292 -5.18 36.60 -3.00
CA ALA A 292 -3.97 36.72 -2.19
C ALA A 292 -4.01 35.95 -0.86
N LYS A 293 -5.22 35.77 -0.27
CA LYS A 293 -5.38 35.02 0.97
C LYS A 293 -5.04 33.52 0.88
N ILE A 294 -4.87 32.98 -0.33
CA ILE A 294 -4.41 31.60 -0.51
C ILE A 294 -2.91 31.48 -0.23
N ASN A 295 -2.17 32.56 -0.42
CA ASN A 295 -0.70 32.58 -0.28
C ASN A 295 -0.21 32.92 1.14
N GLU A 296 -1.09 33.32 2.04
CA GLU A 296 -0.86 33.51 3.48
C GLU A 296 -0.98 32.21 4.28
#